data_3e7938a562775ae4bfc2c363b0386776
#
_entry.id   3e7938a562775ae4bfc2c363b0386776
#
_cell.length_a   1.000
_cell.length_b   1.000
_cell.length_c   1.000
_cell.angle_alpha   90.00
_cell.angle_beta   90.00
_cell.angle_gamma   90.00
#
_symmetry.space_group_name_H-M   'P 1'
#
loop_
_entity.id
_entity.type
_entity.pdbx_description
1 polymer ?
#
loop_
_entity_poly.entity_id
_entity_poly.type
_entity_poly.pdbx_seq_one_letter_code
_entity_poly.pdbx_strand_id
1 'polypeptide(L)'
;MGRPYRPTSATAVAPSPQTSQALIDHYRLQPHPEGGWYREVHRSSSQVTRSDGSQRSGLTVILFLLEQGQSSAWHRVEGADESWHFIGGAPLELLLRSEAGEATQVQVLGFNADQPALLPVAVVPAGWWQAARSLGEWSLVSCCVGPGFDFADFELLALT
;
A
#
# COMPACT_ATOMS: atom_id res chain seq x y z
N MET A 1 -28.46 14.78 24.49
CA MET A 1 -28.29 13.33 24.73
C MET A 1 -28.41 12.61 23.40
N GLY A 2 -27.29 12.16 22.80
CA GLY A 2 -27.29 11.43 21.54
C GLY A 2 -27.80 10.02 21.73
N ARG A 3 -28.64 9.54 20.79
CA ARG A 3 -29.13 8.14 20.82
C ARG A 3 -27.93 7.21 20.66
N PRO A 4 -27.83 6.12 21.44
CA PRO A 4 -26.76 5.14 21.24
C PRO A 4 -26.91 4.49 19.86
N TYR A 5 -25.78 4.35 19.17
CA TYR A 5 -25.68 3.58 17.93
C TYR A 5 -26.17 2.14 18.18
N ARG A 6 -27.22 1.71 17.50
CA ARG A 6 -27.65 0.31 17.42
C ARG A 6 -27.07 -0.28 16.13
N PRO A 7 -26.14 -1.23 16.19
CA PRO A 7 -25.70 -1.94 15.00
C PRO A 7 -26.90 -2.71 14.43
N THR A 8 -27.21 -2.50 13.17
CA THR A 8 -28.06 -3.40 12.40
C THR A 8 -27.36 -4.76 12.33
N SER A 9 -28.07 -5.84 12.64
CA SER A 9 -27.54 -7.20 12.57
C SER A 9 -27.11 -7.50 11.14
N ALA A 10 -25.81 -7.34 10.86
CA ALA A 10 -25.23 -7.89 9.65
C ALA A 10 -25.19 -9.42 9.83
N THR A 11 -25.92 -10.13 8.99
CA THR A 11 -25.81 -11.59 8.91
C THR A 11 -24.37 -11.90 8.52
N ALA A 12 -23.62 -12.57 9.42
CA ALA A 12 -22.27 -12.99 9.13
C ALA A 12 -22.32 -14.00 7.98
N VAL A 13 -21.96 -13.57 6.79
CA VAL A 13 -21.72 -14.46 5.65
C VAL A 13 -20.37 -15.12 5.90
N ALA A 14 -20.32 -16.46 5.94
CA ALA A 14 -19.07 -17.20 6.01
C ALA A 14 -18.18 -16.76 4.83
N PRO A 15 -16.91 -16.37 5.06
CA PRO A 15 -16.04 -15.94 3.99
C PRO A 15 -15.83 -17.11 3.02
N SER A 16 -16.26 -16.94 1.78
CA SER A 16 -15.82 -17.80 0.68
C SER A 16 -14.29 -17.65 0.51
N PRO A 17 -13.56 -18.71 0.14
CA PRO A 17 -12.14 -18.57 -0.14
C PRO A 17 -11.96 -17.49 -1.22
N GLN A 18 -11.27 -16.41 -0.84
CA GLN A 18 -11.02 -15.29 -1.73
C GLN A 18 -9.80 -15.61 -2.58
N THR A 19 -9.96 -15.61 -3.90
CA THR A 19 -8.84 -15.69 -4.84
C THR A 19 -8.38 -14.27 -5.20
N SER A 20 -7.13 -14.13 -5.64
CA SER A 20 -6.63 -12.85 -6.17
C SER A 20 -7.52 -12.31 -7.30
N GLN A 21 -7.94 -13.19 -8.22
CA GLN A 21 -8.82 -12.79 -9.33
C GLN A 21 -10.17 -12.25 -8.85
N ALA A 22 -10.77 -12.87 -7.84
CA ALA A 22 -12.04 -12.38 -7.27
C ALA A 22 -11.88 -10.99 -6.64
N LEU A 23 -10.73 -10.69 -6.02
CA LEU A 23 -10.42 -9.38 -5.45
C LEU A 23 -10.16 -8.33 -6.55
N ILE A 24 -9.42 -8.71 -7.60
CA ILE A 24 -9.17 -7.86 -8.77
C ILE A 24 -10.50 -7.42 -9.39
N ASP A 25 -11.40 -8.37 -9.63
CA ASP A 25 -12.71 -8.10 -10.22
C ASP A 25 -13.60 -7.26 -9.29
N HIS A 26 -13.69 -7.65 -8.00
CA HIS A 26 -14.54 -7.00 -7.03
C HIS A 26 -14.15 -5.53 -6.78
N TYR A 27 -12.85 -5.28 -6.59
CA TYR A 27 -12.33 -3.94 -6.35
C TYR A 27 -11.99 -3.20 -7.65
N ARG A 28 -12.15 -3.83 -8.83
CA ARG A 28 -11.84 -3.26 -10.15
C ARG A 28 -10.39 -2.77 -10.20
N LEU A 29 -9.47 -3.62 -9.75
CA LEU A 29 -8.05 -3.31 -9.76
C LEU A 29 -7.53 -3.36 -11.21
N GLN A 30 -6.54 -2.53 -11.50
CA GLN A 30 -5.86 -2.47 -12.80
C GLN A 30 -4.35 -2.64 -12.59
N PRO A 31 -3.59 -3.05 -13.63
CA PRO A 31 -2.15 -3.20 -13.51
C PRO A 31 -1.47 -1.90 -13.10
N HIS A 32 -0.49 -1.98 -12.17
CA HIS A 32 0.32 -0.85 -11.76
C HIS A 32 1.65 -0.81 -12.54
N PRO A 33 2.21 0.36 -12.88
CA PRO A 33 3.49 0.48 -13.58
C PRO A 33 4.68 -0.21 -12.89
N GLU A 34 4.67 -0.29 -11.55
CA GLU A 34 5.70 -0.98 -10.77
C GLU A 34 5.49 -2.50 -10.68
N GLY A 35 4.38 -3.03 -11.18
CA GLY A 35 3.92 -4.40 -11.01
C GLY A 35 2.81 -4.51 -9.99
N GLY A 36 2.10 -5.66 -10.00
CA GLY A 36 0.91 -5.86 -9.19
C GLY A 36 -0.32 -5.14 -9.73
N TRP A 37 -1.35 -5.07 -8.89
CA TRP A 37 -2.66 -4.54 -9.22
C TRP A 37 -3.07 -3.45 -8.25
N TYR A 38 -3.67 -2.35 -8.74
CA TYR A 38 -4.07 -1.24 -7.88
C TYR A 38 -5.36 -0.58 -8.30
N ARG A 39 -5.91 0.19 -7.37
CA ARG A 39 -6.96 1.17 -7.64
C ARG A 39 -6.83 2.35 -6.68
N GLU A 40 -6.83 3.57 -7.20
CA GLU A 40 -7.02 4.76 -6.36
C GLU A 40 -8.47 4.79 -5.85
N VAL A 41 -8.63 4.76 -4.53
CA VAL A 41 -9.93 4.77 -3.86
C VAL A 41 -10.26 6.12 -3.26
N HIS A 42 -9.24 6.97 -3.05
CA HIS A 42 -9.43 8.33 -2.56
C HIS A 42 -8.34 9.26 -3.05
N ARG A 43 -8.73 10.48 -3.40
CA ARG A 43 -7.86 11.63 -3.61
C ARG A 43 -8.49 12.84 -2.93
N SER A 44 -7.78 13.43 -1.96
CA SER A 44 -8.26 14.60 -1.23
C SER A 44 -8.44 15.80 -2.16
N SER A 45 -9.54 16.51 -1.98
CA SER A 45 -9.77 17.81 -2.63
C SER A 45 -8.96 18.95 -2.00
N SER A 46 -8.51 18.77 -0.75
CA SER A 46 -7.61 19.72 -0.10
C SER A 46 -6.25 19.71 -0.78
N GLN A 47 -5.64 20.87 -0.94
CA GLN A 47 -4.32 21.03 -1.56
C GLN A 47 -3.28 21.41 -0.52
N VAL A 48 -2.08 20.90 -0.70
CA VAL A 48 -0.88 21.22 0.07
C VAL A 48 0.14 21.83 -0.87
N THR A 49 0.70 22.98 -0.50
CA THR A 49 1.84 23.60 -1.21
C THR A 49 3.13 23.15 -0.52
N ARG A 50 4.01 22.50 -1.27
CA ARG A 50 5.33 22.07 -0.81
C ARG A 50 6.31 23.24 -0.74
N SER A 51 7.47 23.02 -0.11
CA SER A 51 8.54 24.04 0.00
C SER A 51 9.11 24.46 -1.36
N ASP A 52 9.05 23.60 -2.38
CA ASP A 52 9.46 23.88 -3.75
C ASP A 52 8.38 24.65 -4.57
N GLY A 53 7.23 24.94 -3.95
CA GLY A 53 6.09 25.62 -4.59
C GLY A 53 5.14 24.69 -5.34
N SER A 54 5.46 23.40 -5.49
CA SER A 54 4.56 22.44 -6.13
C SER A 54 3.31 22.19 -5.29
N GLN A 55 2.18 21.97 -5.95
CA GLN A 55 0.92 21.63 -5.30
C GLN A 55 0.59 20.16 -5.45
N ARG A 56 0.11 19.56 -4.38
CA ARG A 56 -0.35 18.18 -4.33
C ARG A 56 -1.67 18.10 -3.55
N SER A 57 -2.49 17.08 -3.85
CA SER A 57 -3.59 16.71 -2.97
C SER A 57 -3.07 16.47 -1.55
N GLY A 58 -3.86 16.75 -0.52
CA GLY A 58 -3.43 16.50 0.86
C GLY A 58 -3.16 15.02 1.16
N LEU A 59 -3.90 14.12 0.49
CA LEU A 59 -3.78 12.67 0.67
C LEU A 59 -4.25 11.93 -0.57
N THR A 60 -3.60 10.83 -0.91
CA THR A 60 -4.12 9.79 -1.82
C THR A 60 -4.11 8.44 -1.13
N VAL A 61 -5.09 7.60 -1.46
CA VAL A 61 -5.20 6.24 -0.95
C VAL A 61 -5.45 5.29 -2.11
N ILE A 62 -4.67 4.21 -2.16
CA ILE A 62 -4.89 3.11 -3.10
C ILE A 62 -5.15 1.80 -2.36
N LEU A 63 -5.84 0.88 -3.02
CA LEU A 63 -5.69 -0.55 -2.78
C LEU A 63 -4.59 -1.07 -3.69
N PHE A 64 -3.74 -1.95 -3.16
CA PHE A 64 -2.65 -2.58 -3.90
C PHE A 64 -2.59 -4.07 -3.60
N LEU A 65 -2.51 -4.89 -4.64
CA LEU A 65 -2.49 -6.35 -4.54
C LEU A 65 -1.30 -6.92 -5.29
N LEU A 66 -0.58 -7.81 -4.62
CA LEU A 66 0.49 -8.62 -5.19
C LEU A 66 0.12 -10.10 -5.11
N GLU A 67 0.27 -10.81 -6.23
CA GLU A 67 0.07 -12.25 -6.32
C GLU A 67 1.36 -13.01 -6.06
N GLN A 68 1.25 -14.31 -5.83
CA GLN A 68 2.40 -15.20 -5.63
C GLN A 68 3.41 -15.08 -6.79
N GLY A 69 4.67 -14.93 -6.44
CA GLY A 69 5.75 -14.78 -7.41
C GLY A 69 5.86 -13.39 -8.05
N GLN A 70 4.93 -12.48 -7.74
CA GLN A 70 5.04 -11.07 -8.14
C GLN A 70 5.78 -10.26 -7.09
N SER A 71 6.52 -9.27 -7.57
CA SER A 71 7.10 -8.22 -6.75
C SER A 71 6.87 -6.87 -7.43
N SER A 72 6.70 -5.82 -6.64
CA SER A 72 6.80 -4.48 -7.19
C SER A 72 8.26 -4.18 -7.55
N ALA A 73 8.48 -3.43 -8.64
CA ALA A 73 9.80 -2.91 -8.96
C ALA A 73 10.27 -1.94 -7.85
N TRP A 74 11.59 -1.84 -7.68
CA TRP A 74 12.16 -0.81 -6.81
C TRP A 74 11.76 0.57 -7.32
N HIS A 75 11.12 1.34 -6.47
CA HIS A 75 10.64 2.68 -6.77
C HIS A 75 10.72 3.58 -5.54
N ARG A 76 10.57 4.88 -5.74
CA ARG A 76 10.45 5.86 -4.67
C ARG A 76 9.43 6.95 -5.01
N VAL A 77 8.95 7.61 -3.98
CA VAL A 77 8.09 8.80 -4.09
C VAL A 77 8.82 9.96 -3.44
N GLU A 78 9.16 10.98 -4.22
CA GLU A 78 9.85 12.14 -3.73
C GLU A 78 8.90 13.09 -2.98
N GLY A 79 9.36 13.60 -1.82
CA GLY A 79 8.67 14.64 -1.08
C GLY A 79 7.33 14.25 -0.44
N ALA A 80 7.05 12.95 -0.29
CA ALA A 80 5.88 12.44 0.40
C ALA A 80 6.22 11.14 1.13
N ASP A 81 5.69 10.99 2.35
CA ASP A 81 5.73 9.72 3.05
C ASP A 81 4.65 8.80 2.53
N GLU A 82 4.92 7.49 2.55
CA GLU A 82 3.94 6.47 2.19
C GLU A 82 3.74 5.50 3.35
N SER A 83 2.50 5.27 3.74
CA SER A 83 2.17 4.26 4.74
C SER A 83 1.45 3.08 4.10
N TRP A 84 1.92 1.87 4.42
CA TRP A 84 1.38 0.60 3.97
C TRP A 84 0.58 -0.05 5.10
N HIS A 85 -0.65 -0.42 4.83
CA HIS A 85 -1.59 -1.00 5.80
C HIS A 85 -2.00 -2.39 5.34
N PHE A 86 -1.72 -3.42 6.14
CA PHE A 86 -2.13 -4.78 5.81
C PHE A 86 -3.65 -4.93 5.92
N ILE A 87 -4.28 -5.44 4.84
CA ILE A 87 -5.72 -5.69 4.80
C ILE A 87 -6.01 -7.20 4.89
N GLY A 88 -5.25 -8.03 4.16
CA GLY A 88 -5.51 -9.46 4.17
C GLY A 88 -4.65 -10.26 3.20
N GLY A 89 -4.83 -11.57 3.24
CA GLY A 89 -4.05 -12.53 2.47
C GLY A 89 -2.83 -13.03 3.22
N ALA A 90 -1.80 -13.43 2.48
CA ALA A 90 -0.51 -13.79 3.05
C ALA A 90 0.25 -12.55 3.54
N PRO A 91 1.18 -12.69 4.50
CA PRO A 91 2.06 -11.60 4.86
C PRO A 91 2.80 -11.03 3.64
N LEU A 92 3.09 -9.73 3.68
CA LEU A 92 3.79 -9.01 2.62
C LEU A 92 5.16 -8.59 3.14
N GLU A 93 6.21 -8.93 2.39
CA GLU A 93 7.56 -8.43 2.65
C GLU A 93 7.74 -7.08 1.98
N LEU A 94 8.08 -6.06 2.77
CA LEU A 94 8.40 -4.71 2.32
C LEU A 94 9.89 -4.46 2.51
N LEU A 95 10.58 -4.16 1.42
CA LEU A 95 12.01 -3.89 1.35
C LEU A 95 12.23 -2.38 1.26
N LEU A 96 13.10 -1.83 2.10
CA LEU A 96 13.35 -0.39 2.22
C LEU A 96 14.85 -0.10 2.21
N ARG A 97 15.24 1.03 1.61
CA ARG A 97 16.60 1.59 1.72
C ARG A 97 16.59 3.10 1.44
N SER A 98 17.43 3.87 2.13
CA SER A 98 17.48 5.33 1.97
C SER A 98 18.09 5.74 0.65
N GLU A 99 19.10 5.00 0.17
CA GLU A 99 19.77 5.25 -1.11
C GLU A 99 19.92 3.98 -1.94
N ALA A 100 20.01 4.11 -3.25
CA ALA A 100 20.28 2.99 -4.13
C ALA A 100 21.67 2.39 -3.79
N GLY A 101 21.69 1.06 -3.54
CA GLY A 101 22.93 0.35 -3.17
C GLY A 101 23.22 0.27 -1.68
N GLU A 102 22.48 0.95 -0.81
CA GLU A 102 22.60 0.76 0.63
C GLU A 102 22.00 -0.58 1.10
N ALA A 103 22.30 -0.94 2.37
CA ALA A 103 21.74 -2.13 2.98
C ALA A 103 20.22 -2.07 3.02
N THR A 104 19.57 -3.14 2.58
CA THR A 104 18.12 -3.25 2.56
C THR A 104 17.62 -3.60 3.96
N GLN A 105 16.67 -2.80 4.44
CA GLN A 105 15.88 -3.11 5.61
C GLN A 105 14.66 -3.93 5.17
N VAL A 106 14.25 -4.89 5.99
CA VAL A 106 13.11 -5.75 5.71
C VAL A 106 12.06 -5.56 6.80
N GLN A 107 10.83 -5.28 6.39
CA GLN A 107 9.67 -5.27 7.26
C GLN A 107 8.64 -6.27 6.71
N VAL A 108 7.96 -6.99 7.58
CA VAL A 108 6.92 -7.93 7.16
C VAL A 108 5.58 -7.44 7.66
N LEU A 109 4.69 -7.10 6.71
CA LEU A 109 3.34 -6.68 7.03
C LEU A 109 2.44 -7.90 7.17
N GLY A 110 1.60 -7.86 8.20
CA GLY A 110 0.64 -8.91 8.50
C GLY A 110 -0.08 -8.62 9.81
N PHE A 111 -1.02 -9.46 10.15
CA PHE A 111 -1.74 -9.36 11.41
C PHE A 111 -1.94 -10.76 12.00
N ASN A 112 -1.18 -11.05 13.06
CA ASN A 112 -1.35 -12.26 13.86
C ASN A 112 -0.80 -11.99 15.27
N ALA A 113 -1.66 -12.10 16.29
CA ALA A 113 -1.30 -11.85 17.68
C ALA A 113 -0.20 -12.80 18.20
N ASP A 114 -0.11 -14.02 17.64
CA ASP A 114 0.90 -15.01 17.99
C ASP A 114 2.25 -14.80 17.27
N GLN A 115 2.31 -13.83 16.34
CA GLN A 115 3.50 -13.49 15.57
C GLN A 115 3.80 -11.98 15.68
N PRO A 116 4.36 -11.52 16.82
CA PRO A 116 4.56 -10.11 17.11
C PRO A 116 5.56 -9.41 16.15
N ALA A 117 6.30 -10.17 15.35
CA ALA A 117 7.17 -9.61 14.31
C ALA A 117 6.42 -9.09 13.08
N LEU A 118 5.14 -9.46 12.91
CA LEU A 118 4.30 -8.93 11.85
C LEU A 118 3.79 -7.53 12.22
N LEU A 119 3.89 -6.62 11.27
CA LEU A 119 3.46 -5.24 11.44
C LEU A 119 2.13 -5.01 10.70
N PRO A 120 1.08 -4.50 11.35
CA PRO A 120 -0.15 -4.13 10.64
C PRO A 120 0.04 -2.89 9.75
N VAL A 121 1.01 -2.04 10.09
CA VAL A 121 1.33 -0.79 9.38
C VAL A 121 2.85 -0.62 9.30
N ALA A 122 3.32 -0.18 8.13
CA ALA A 122 4.71 0.26 7.92
C ALA A 122 4.72 1.64 7.26
N VAL A 123 5.78 2.41 7.46
CA VAL A 123 5.95 3.73 6.84
C VAL A 123 7.25 3.76 6.06
N VAL A 124 7.17 4.23 4.83
CA VAL A 124 8.29 4.53 3.95
C VAL A 124 8.52 6.03 3.97
N PRO A 125 9.65 6.53 4.48
CA PRO A 125 9.94 7.96 4.46
C PRO A 125 10.07 8.50 3.04
N ALA A 126 9.77 9.77 2.84
CA ALA A 126 9.90 10.46 1.57
C ALA A 126 11.28 10.23 0.92
N GLY A 127 11.31 9.89 -0.36
CA GLY A 127 12.52 9.65 -1.14
C GLY A 127 13.22 8.31 -0.89
N TRP A 128 12.74 7.49 0.04
CA TRP A 128 13.30 6.15 0.24
C TRP A 128 12.85 5.20 -0.86
N TRP A 129 13.78 4.35 -1.28
CA TRP A 129 13.51 3.26 -2.19
C TRP A 129 12.76 2.15 -1.48
N GLN A 130 11.76 1.60 -2.16
CA GLN A 130 10.93 0.53 -1.67
C GLN A 130 10.62 -0.49 -2.76
N ALA A 131 10.41 -1.74 -2.35
CA ALA A 131 9.87 -2.83 -3.16
C ALA A 131 9.12 -3.79 -2.25
N ALA A 132 8.15 -4.51 -2.79
CA ALA A 132 7.34 -5.42 -2.00
C ALA A 132 7.08 -6.72 -2.75
N ARG A 133 6.84 -7.81 -1.99
CA ARG A 133 6.37 -9.09 -2.53
C ARG A 133 5.43 -9.80 -1.57
N SER A 134 4.48 -10.55 -2.12
CA SER A 134 3.66 -11.44 -1.32
C SER A 134 4.47 -12.67 -0.85
N LEU A 135 4.29 -13.08 0.41
CA LEU A 135 4.87 -14.30 0.95
C LEU A 135 3.96 -15.53 0.80
N GLY A 136 2.89 -15.44 0.03
CA GLY A 136 1.98 -16.54 -0.26
C GLY A 136 1.18 -16.29 -1.53
N GLU A 137 -0.04 -16.82 -1.61
CA GLU A 137 -0.85 -16.76 -2.84
C GLU A 137 -1.16 -15.33 -3.28
N TRP A 138 -1.46 -14.43 -2.35
CA TRP A 138 -1.67 -13.01 -2.59
C TRP A 138 -1.60 -12.23 -1.29
N SER A 139 -1.29 -10.94 -1.39
CA SER A 139 -1.35 -9.97 -0.30
C SER A 139 -2.09 -8.73 -0.77
N LEU A 140 -3.07 -8.27 0.01
CA LEU A 140 -3.80 -7.02 -0.22
C LEU A 140 -3.42 -6.02 0.85
N VAL A 141 -3.04 -4.82 0.43
CA VAL A 141 -2.70 -3.70 1.30
C VAL A 141 -3.43 -2.43 0.86
N SER A 142 -3.50 -1.45 1.74
CA SER A 142 -3.83 -0.07 1.37
C SER A 142 -2.58 0.78 1.53
N CYS A 143 -2.24 1.57 0.52
CA CYS A 143 -1.13 2.53 0.59
C CYS A 143 -1.70 3.94 0.62
N CYS A 144 -1.23 4.74 1.58
CA CYS A 144 -1.61 6.14 1.75
C CYS A 144 -0.39 7.01 1.55
N VAL A 145 -0.45 7.99 0.66
CA VAL A 145 0.64 8.93 0.37
C VAL A 145 0.25 10.33 0.78
N GLY A 146 1.09 10.98 1.57
CA GLY A 146 0.89 12.32 2.07
C GLY A 146 2.17 13.18 2.05
N PRO A 147 2.17 14.35 1.38
CA PRO A 147 1.18 14.87 0.42
C PRO A 147 0.88 13.90 -0.72
N GLY A 148 -0.33 13.97 -1.28
CA GLY A 148 -0.86 12.98 -2.19
C GLY A 148 0.02 12.66 -3.39
N PHE A 149 -0.03 11.42 -3.83
CA PHE A 149 0.77 10.87 -4.93
C PHE A 149 0.55 11.63 -6.24
N ASP A 150 1.64 11.86 -6.94
CA ASP A 150 1.69 12.33 -8.32
C ASP A 150 2.80 11.58 -9.07
N PHE A 151 2.57 11.17 -10.31
CA PHE A 151 3.58 10.50 -11.13
C PHE A 151 4.82 11.36 -11.38
N ALA A 152 4.72 12.69 -11.25
CA ALA A 152 5.87 13.59 -11.32
C ALA A 152 6.88 13.37 -10.18
N ASP A 153 6.45 12.77 -9.07
CA ASP A 153 7.28 12.47 -7.90
C ASP A 153 7.72 11.00 -7.85
N PHE A 154 7.27 10.19 -8.81
CA PHE A 154 7.51 8.75 -8.87
C PHE A 154 8.72 8.41 -9.72
N GLU A 155 9.62 7.61 -9.17
CA GLU A 155 10.82 7.15 -9.86
C GLU A 155 10.97 5.63 -9.74
N LEU A 156 11.21 4.97 -10.87
CA LEU A 156 11.60 3.55 -10.91
C LEU A 156 13.13 3.45 -10.92
N LEU A 157 13.66 2.51 -10.13
CA LEU A 157 15.10 2.22 -10.18
C LEU A 157 15.42 1.52 -11.50
N ALA A 158 16.27 2.16 -12.30
CA ALA A 158 16.76 1.54 -13.54
C ALA A 158 17.55 0.27 -13.19
N LEU A 159 17.19 -0.85 -13.81
CA LEU A 159 18.01 -2.05 -13.79
C LEU A 159 19.20 -1.80 -14.73
N THR A 160 20.39 -1.67 -14.16
CA THR A 160 21.67 -1.63 -14.93
C THR A 160 22.12 -3.04 -15.26
#